data_50d71929ed13f82d09d261e34174cc5b
#
_entry.id   50d71929ed13f82d09d261e34174cc5b
#
_cell.length_a   1.000
_cell.length_b   1.000
_cell.length_c   1.000
_cell.angle_alpha   90.00
_cell.angle_beta   90.00
_cell.angle_gamma   90.00
#
_symmetry.space_group_name_H-M   'P 1'
#
loop_
_entity.id
_entity.type
_entity.pdbx_description
1 polymer ?
#
loop_
_entity_poly.entity_id
_entity_poly.type
_entity_poly.pdbx_seq_one_letter_code
_entity_poly.pdbx_strand_id
1 'polypeptide(L)'
;MVQLQVQLTHHKKTYEATHSSTTATLKNVFTIASGHNLQNGETIRIISDTGDLPENIEPHTVYFAITQAGDSALGQNDIRIAASKTNAQLANPIFINTIASTSDKFKIISRVSDKKPNDA
;
A
#
# COMPACT_ATOMS: atom_id res chain seq x y z
N MET A 1 -18.58 34.86 -11.16
CA MET A 1 -17.41 34.12 -11.15
C MET A 1 -17.67 32.72 -10.78
N VAL A 2 -17.13 31.94 -11.50
CA VAL A 2 -17.32 30.58 -11.20
C VAL A 2 -16.54 30.20 -10.04
N GLN A 3 -17.20 29.66 -9.15
CA GLN A 3 -16.52 29.11 -8.07
C GLN A 3 -15.95 27.83 -8.45
N LEU A 4 -14.72 27.85 -8.57
CA LEU A 4 -14.11 26.67 -8.87
C LEU A 4 -14.23 25.79 -7.71
N GLN A 5 -14.94 24.80 -7.89
CA GLN A 5 -15.17 23.91 -6.81
C GLN A 5 -14.06 22.99 -6.66
N VAL A 6 -13.06 23.46 -6.11
CA VAL A 6 -12.01 22.55 -5.78
C VAL A 6 -12.51 21.72 -4.68
N GLN A 7 -13.01 20.59 -5.01
CA GLN A 7 -13.50 19.73 -4.02
C GLN A 7 -12.37 18.98 -3.41
N LEU A 8 -12.35 18.92 -2.14
CA LEU A 8 -11.39 18.07 -1.47
C LEU A 8 -11.91 16.67 -1.51
N THR A 9 -11.93 16.13 -2.68
CA THR A 9 -12.40 14.77 -2.79
C THR A 9 -11.27 13.83 -2.45
N HIS A 10 -11.64 12.74 -1.84
CA HIS A 10 -10.70 11.68 -1.56
C HIS A 10 -10.84 10.67 -2.65
N HIS A 11 -9.85 10.60 -3.49
CA HIS A 11 -9.85 9.62 -4.57
C HIS A 11 -9.45 8.30 -3.98
N LYS A 12 -10.32 7.33 -4.16
CA LYS A 12 -10.04 6.00 -3.72
C LYS A 12 -9.52 5.24 -4.90
N LYS A 13 -8.27 4.86 -4.84
CA LYS A 13 -7.67 4.02 -5.87
C LYS A 13 -7.54 2.62 -5.35
N THR A 14 -7.90 1.68 -6.19
CA THR A 14 -7.83 0.26 -5.85
C THR A 14 -6.89 -0.43 -6.81
N TYR A 15 -5.94 -1.15 -6.26
CA TYR A 15 -4.98 -1.91 -7.04
C TYR A 15 -5.15 -3.38 -6.75
N GLU A 16 -5.11 -4.18 -7.82
CA GLU A 16 -5.09 -5.63 -7.65
C GLU A 16 -3.68 -6.06 -7.33
N ALA A 17 -3.55 -6.93 -6.36
CA ALA A 17 -2.23 -7.35 -5.90
C ALA A 17 -2.20 -8.83 -5.61
N THR A 18 -1.01 -9.41 -5.75
CA THR A 18 -0.72 -10.75 -5.28
C THR A 18 0.27 -10.65 -4.12
N HIS A 19 0.36 -11.69 -3.34
CA HIS A 19 1.25 -11.70 -2.18
C HIS A 19 2.25 -12.83 -2.30
N SER A 20 3.49 -12.53 -1.99
CA SER A 20 4.55 -13.52 -1.98
C SER A 20 5.23 -13.53 -0.62
N SER A 21 5.13 -14.63 0.07
CA SER A 21 5.81 -14.81 1.34
C SER A 21 6.89 -15.86 1.27
N THR A 22 6.93 -16.61 0.18
CA THR A 22 7.80 -17.76 0.10
C THR A 22 8.87 -17.67 -0.97
N THR A 23 8.85 -16.61 -1.73
CA THR A 23 9.82 -16.46 -2.79
C THR A 23 11.19 -16.16 -2.20
N ALA A 24 12.18 -16.77 -2.75
CA ALA A 24 13.48 -16.80 -2.15
C ALA A 24 14.13 -15.44 -1.94
N THR A 25 13.91 -14.51 -2.84
CA THR A 25 14.64 -13.25 -2.79
C THR A 25 13.90 -12.13 -2.08
N LEU A 26 12.60 -12.06 -2.26
CA LEU A 26 11.80 -11.01 -1.62
C LEU A 26 10.64 -11.65 -0.91
N LYS A 27 10.57 -11.44 0.40
CA LYS A 27 9.50 -11.97 1.22
C LYS A 27 8.63 -10.84 1.72
N ASN A 28 7.40 -11.18 2.07
CA ASN A 28 6.48 -10.22 2.65
C ASN A 28 6.14 -9.10 1.70
N VAL A 29 5.96 -9.43 0.44
CA VAL A 29 5.80 -8.47 -0.63
C VAL A 29 4.44 -8.63 -1.28
N PHE A 30 3.79 -7.50 -1.53
CA PHE A 30 2.63 -7.46 -2.39
C PHE A 30 3.06 -6.92 -3.73
N THR A 31 2.66 -7.59 -4.79
CA THR A 31 3.02 -7.19 -6.15
C THR A 31 1.79 -6.70 -6.88
N ILE A 32 1.87 -5.50 -7.40
CA ILE A 32 0.80 -4.89 -8.20
C ILE A 32 1.26 -4.91 -9.65
N ALA A 33 0.91 -6.00 -10.33
CA ALA A 33 1.46 -6.25 -11.66
C ALA A 33 1.19 -5.14 -12.66
N SER A 34 0.06 -4.46 -12.53
CA SER A 34 -0.29 -3.37 -13.42
C SER A 34 0.41 -2.06 -13.07
N GLY A 35 1.17 -2.05 -11.98
CA GLY A 35 1.84 -0.84 -11.53
C GLY A 35 0.99 -0.02 -10.60
N HIS A 36 1.64 0.89 -9.90
CA HIS A 36 0.94 1.75 -8.96
C HIS A 36 1.61 3.11 -8.88
N ASN A 37 0.89 4.04 -8.29
CA ASN A 37 1.41 5.37 -8.03
C ASN A 37 1.51 5.65 -6.53
N LEU A 38 1.61 4.60 -5.73
CA LEU A 38 1.74 4.75 -4.30
C LEU A 38 3.05 5.43 -3.95
N GLN A 39 2.99 6.31 -2.97
CA GLN A 39 4.18 6.95 -2.46
C GLN A 39 4.62 6.25 -1.20
N ASN A 40 5.90 6.33 -0.93
CA ASN A 40 6.42 5.69 0.27
C ASN A 40 5.82 6.35 1.51
N GLY A 41 5.22 5.54 2.36
CA GLY A 41 4.55 6.05 3.56
C GLY A 41 3.09 6.39 3.35
N GLU A 42 2.56 6.13 2.15
CA GLU A 42 1.15 6.43 1.88
C GLU A 42 0.24 5.47 2.62
N THR A 43 -0.88 5.99 3.11
CA THR A 43 -1.88 5.17 3.80
C THR A 43 -2.59 4.24 2.86
N ILE A 44 -2.72 3.00 3.26
CA ILE A 44 -3.42 1.99 2.47
C ILE A 44 -4.21 1.07 3.37
N ARG A 45 -5.15 0.37 2.76
CA ARG A 45 -5.86 -0.74 3.39
C ARG A 45 -5.78 -1.92 2.44
N ILE A 46 -5.88 -3.10 3.01
CA ILE A 46 -5.78 -4.32 2.25
C ILE A 46 -7.02 -5.15 2.48
N ILE A 47 -7.62 -5.58 1.40
CA ILE A 47 -8.75 -6.50 1.49
C ILE A 47 -8.48 -7.71 0.63
N SER A 48 -9.17 -8.79 0.93
CA SER A 48 -9.08 -10.01 0.15
C SER A 48 -10.41 -10.29 -0.51
N ASP A 49 -10.36 -10.78 -1.74
CA ASP A 49 -11.58 -11.15 -2.46
C ASP A 49 -12.27 -12.34 -1.81
N THR A 50 -11.54 -13.15 -1.09
CA THR A 50 -12.09 -14.33 -0.44
C THR A 50 -12.29 -14.15 1.06
N GLY A 51 -11.90 -13.02 1.60
CA GLY A 51 -12.01 -12.77 3.02
C GLY A 51 -10.79 -13.13 3.84
N ASP A 52 -9.87 -13.89 3.27
CA ASP A 52 -8.65 -14.27 3.97
C ASP A 52 -7.54 -13.27 3.67
N LEU A 53 -6.95 -12.73 4.71
CA LEU A 53 -5.79 -11.85 4.58
C LEU A 53 -4.54 -12.60 4.99
N PRO A 54 -3.37 -12.14 4.56
CA PRO A 54 -2.13 -12.70 5.07
C PRO A 54 -2.09 -12.55 6.58
N GLU A 55 -1.39 -13.46 7.23
CA GLU A 55 -1.25 -13.39 8.67
C GLU A 55 -0.59 -12.07 9.05
N ASN A 56 -1.00 -11.51 10.16
CA ASN A 56 -0.54 -10.24 10.70
C ASN A 56 -1.10 -8.99 9.98
N ILE A 57 -1.98 -9.19 9.01
CA ILE A 57 -2.72 -8.10 8.39
C ILE A 57 -4.15 -8.19 8.86
N GLU A 58 -4.64 -7.10 9.44
CA GLU A 58 -6.01 -7.06 9.97
C GLU A 58 -6.92 -6.34 8.98
N PRO A 59 -8.17 -6.81 8.84
CA PRO A 59 -9.11 -6.11 7.96
C PRO A 59 -9.48 -4.75 8.55
N HIS A 60 -9.82 -3.83 7.68
CA HIS A 60 -10.28 -2.50 8.07
C HIS A 60 -9.23 -1.68 8.84
N THR A 61 -8.00 -2.08 8.77
CA THR A 61 -6.92 -1.40 9.46
C THR A 61 -6.11 -0.59 8.45
N VAL A 62 -5.67 0.57 8.87
CA VAL A 62 -4.85 1.42 8.04
C VAL A 62 -3.41 1.02 8.20
N TYR A 63 -2.76 0.80 7.07
CA TYR A 63 -1.33 0.51 7.00
C TYR A 63 -0.65 1.54 6.13
N PHE A 64 0.65 1.40 5.98
CA PHE A 64 1.46 2.36 5.25
C PHE A 64 2.36 1.62 4.28
N ALA A 65 2.42 2.10 3.06
CA ALA A 65 3.15 1.41 2.01
C ALA A 65 4.64 1.72 2.09
N ILE A 66 5.45 0.70 1.92
CA ILE A 66 6.87 0.85 1.69
C ILE A 66 7.09 0.54 0.23
N THR A 67 7.52 1.54 -0.53
CA THR A 67 7.71 1.38 -1.96
C THR A 67 9.20 1.29 -2.29
N GLN A 68 9.50 1.12 -3.56
CA GLN A 68 10.89 1.07 -4.00
C GLN A 68 11.66 2.33 -3.60
N ALA A 69 10.98 3.46 -3.51
CA ALA A 69 11.62 4.69 -3.08
C ALA A 69 12.16 4.59 -1.66
N GLY A 70 11.51 3.81 -0.80
CA GLY A 70 11.97 3.64 0.56
C GLY A 70 12.75 2.36 0.80
N ASP A 71 12.68 1.42 -0.12
CA ASP A 71 13.36 0.14 0.01
C ASP A 71 13.80 -0.31 -1.38
N SER A 72 15.05 -0.04 -1.69
CA SER A 72 15.57 -0.29 -3.04
C SER A 72 15.63 -1.77 -3.42
N ALA A 73 15.46 -2.66 -2.45
CA ALA A 73 15.38 -4.09 -2.76
C ALA A 73 14.05 -4.45 -3.44
N LEU A 74 13.05 -3.58 -3.32
CA LEU A 74 11.77 -3.83 -3.95
C LEU A 74 11.80 -3.48 -5.43
N GLY A 75 11.04 -4.25 -6.21
CA GLY A 75 10.79 -3.86 -7.59
C GLY A 75 9.82 -2.69 -7.64
N GLN A 76 9.70 -2.08 -8.81
CA GLN A 76 8.85 -0.90 -8.94
C GLN A 76 7.36 -1.21 -8.76
N ASN A 77 6.97 -2.47 -8.92
CA ASN A 77 5.58 -2.88 -8.73
C ASN A 77 5.33 -3.52 -7.38
N ASP A 78 6.34 -3.58 -6.53
CA ASP A 78 6.24 -4.28 -5.26
C ASP A 78 6.15 -3.31 -4.12
N ILE A 79 5.42 -3.71 -3.09
CA ILE A 79 5.38 -2.95 -1.84
C ILE A 79 5.46 -3.90 -0.66
N ARG A 80 5.92 -3.37 0.44
CA ARG A 80 5.80 -3.98 1.76
C ARG A 80 4.91 -3.10 2.61
N ILE A 81 4.48 -3.64 3.73
CA ILE A 81 3.47 -2.98 4.55
C ILE A 81 4.08 -2.64 5.89
N ALA A 82 3.90 -1.41 6.32
CA ALA A 82 4.37 -0.95 7.61
C ALA A 82 3.19 -0.61 8.52
N ALA A 83 3.40 -0.74 9.81
CA ALA A 83 2.37 -0.44 10.79
C ALA A 83 2.22 1.06 11.04
N SER A 84 3.22 1.85 10.69
CA SER A 84 3.17 3.29 10.86
C SER A 84 3.92 3.98 9.74
N LYS A 85 3.60 5.24 9.53
CA LYS A 85 4.31 6.03 8.55
C LYS A 85 5.79 6.17 8.92
N THR A 86 6.06 6.33 10.19
CA THR A 86 7.43 6.42 10.67
C THR A 86 8.22 5.17 10.30
N ASN A 87 7.63 3.99 10.54
CA ASN A 87 8.31 2.74 10.21
C ASN A 87 8.55 2.61 8.70
N ALA A 88 7.60 3.09 7.90
CA ALA A 88 7.74 3.01 6.45
C ALA A 88 8.86 3.91 5.93
N GLN A 89 9.11 5.01 6.61
CA GLN A 89 10.03 6.03 6.11
C GLN A 89 11.39 6.02 6.77
N LEU A 90 11.68 5.02 7.58
CA LEU A 90 13.02 4.85 8.14
C LEU A 90 14.00 4.49 7.04
N ALA A 91 15.27 4.80 7.27
CA ALA A 91 16.33 4.42 6.33
C ALA A 91 16.33 2.91 6.10
N ASN A 92 16.06 2.16 7.16
CA ASN A 92 15.83 0.72 7.05
C ASN A 92 14.40 0.47 7.50
N PRO A 93 13.45 0.45 6.57
CA PRO A 93 12.04 0.37 6.93
C PRO A 93 11.72 -0.88 7.74
N ILE A 94 10.80 -0.70 8.67
CA ILE A 94 10.32 -1.82 9.47
C ILE A 94 8.99 -2.26 8.88
N PHE A 95 8.96 -3.45 8.32
CA PHE A 95 7.75 -3.95 7.69
C PHE A 95 7.14 -5.09 8.50
N ILE A 96 5.85 -5.30 8.26
CA ILE A 96 5.12 -6.38 8.92
C ILE A 96 5.44 -7.68 8.21
N ASN A 97 5.71 -8.71 9.00
CA ASN A 97 5.89 -10.04 8.45
C ASN A 97 4.53 -10.58 8.04
N THR A 98 4.27 -10.60 6.76
CA THR A 98 3.01 -11.11 6.24
C THR A 98 3.22 -12.55 5.79
N ILE A 99 2.34 -13.42 6.24
CA ILE A 99 2.43 -14.83 5.91
C ILE A 99 1.29 -15.17 4.98
N ALA A 100 1.59 -15.92 3.94
CA ALA A 100 0.60 -16.21 2.92
C ALA A 100 -0.62 -16.87 3.52
N SER A 101 -1.77 -16.44 3.04
CA SER A 101 -3.03 -17.07 3.36
C SER A 101 -3.40 -18.02 2.23
N THR A 102 -4.60 -18.59 2.30
CA THR A 102 -5.10 -19.42 1.22
C THR A 102 -5.46 -18.60 0.00
N SER A 103 -5.68 -17.31 0.18
CA SER A 103 -5.97 -16.41 -0.93
C SER A 103 -4.66 -15.86 -1.48
N ASP A 104 -4.57 -15.71 -2.78
CA ASP A 104 -3.40 -15.11 -3.40
C ASP A 104 -3.77 -13.82 -4.12
N LYS A 105 -5.02 -13.38 -4.00
CA LYS A 105 -5.47 -12.16 -4.66
C LYS A 105 -6.02 -11.18 -3.64
N PHE A 106 -5.49 -9.98 -3.71
CA PHE A 106 -5.85 -8.95 -2.75
C PHE A 106 -6.09 -7.65 -3.48
N LYS A 107 -6.74 -6.73 -2.79
CA LYS A 107 -6.86 -5.37 -3.28
C LYS A 107 -6.23 -4.44 -2.28
N ILE A 108 -5.41 -3.55 -2.79
CA ILE A 108 -4.80 -2.51 -1.98
C ILE A 108 -5.52 -1.22 -2.31
N ILE A 109 -6.08 -0.62 -1.29
CA ILE A 109 -6.90 0.57 -1.46
C ILE A 109 -6.15 1.75 -0.88
N SER A 110 -5.88 2.70 -1.75
CA SER A 110 -5.27 3.95 -1.34
C SER A 110 -6.29 5.05 -1.42
N ARG A 111 -6.32 5.89 -0.42
CA ARG A 111 -7.18 7.06 -0.46
C ARG A 111 -6.31 8.28 -0.45
N VAL A 112 -6.35 8.98 -1.56
CA VAL A 112 -5.54 10.16 -1.73
C VAL A 112 -6.45 11.37 -1.74
N SER A 113 -6.14 12.33 -0.89
CA SER A 113 -6.90 13.57 -0.89
C SER A 113 -6.41 14.46 -2.01
N ASP A 114 -7.35 15.09 -2.68
CA ASP A 114 -7.00 16.16 -3.60
C ASP A 114 -6.49 17.32 -2.81
N LYS A 115 -5.26 17.68 -3.04
CA LYS A 115 -4.76 18.84 -2.38
C LYS A 115 -5.03 20.06 -3.20
N LYS A 116 -5.56 21.08 -2.58
CA LYS A 116 -5.65 22.33 -3.26
C LYS A 116 -4.25 22.90 -3.42
N PRO A 117 -4.03 23.61 -4.48
CA PRO A 117 -2.71 24.16 -4.72
C PRO A 117 -2.18 24.99 -3.57
N ASN A 118 -3.04 25.66 -2.89
CA ASN A 118 -2.60 26.48 -1.79
C ASN A 118 -2.77 25.81 -0.46
N ASP A 119 -2.93 24.55 -0.49
CA ASP A 119 -3.12 23.79 0.70
C ASP A 119 -1.82 23.47 1.31
N ALA A 120 -1.04 24.31 1.15
CA ALA A 120 0.29 24.12 1.60
C ALA A 120 0.30 24.03 3.11
#